data_bbdd1080ec6003af44abd512b59cbbf3
#
_entry.id   bbdd1080ec6003af44abd512b59cbbf3
#
_cell.length_a   1.000
_cell.length_b   1.000
_cell.length_c   1.000
_cell.angle_alpha   90.00
_cell.angle_beta   90.00
_cell.angle_gamma   90.00
#
_symmetry.space_group_name_H-M   'P 1'
#
loop_
_entity.id
_entity.type
_entity.pdbx_description
1 polymer ?
#
loop_
_entity_poly.entity_id
_entity_poly.type
_entity_poly.pdbx_seq_one_letter_code
_entity_poly.pdbx_strand_id
1 'polypeptide(L)'
;MKLFRTLMFVPGSRPELLAKAQLGSADALIFDLEDSVPLQSKAEARANIQRVLQDGLKKPVFIRVNHPRAGDCQADLNILASALPTLPAMVQGVILPKAENTADIEQLDQWLTEIEVK
;
A
#
# COMPACT_ATOMS: atom_id res chain seq x y z
N MET A 1 15.42 -5.19 -15.95
CA MET A 1 14.06 -5.26 -15.39
C MET A 1 13.93 -6.49 -14.50
N LYS A 2 13.37 -6.31 -13.32
CA LYS A 2 13.18 -7.41 -12.39
C LYS A 2 11.79 -8.01 -12.54
N LEU A 3 11.72 -9.34 -12.68
CA LEU A 3 10.44 -10.05 -12.73
C LEU A 3 10.05 -10.51 -11.33
N PHE A 4 8.81 -10.25 -10.96
CA PHE A 4 8.24 -10.80 -9.74
C PHE A 4 7.39 -12.00 -10.12
N ARG A 5 7.82 -13.18 -9.68
CA ARG A 5 7.11 -14.43 -9.99
C ARG A 5 6.02 -14.71 -8.98
N THR A 6 6.20 -14.27 -7.75
CA THR A 6 5.24 -14.52 -6.68
C THR A 6 4.97 -13.24 -5.91
N LEU A 7 3.69 -12.97 -5.68
CA LEU A 7 3.22 -11.83 -4.91
C LEU A 7 2.34 -12.37 -3.78
N MET A 8 2.57 -11.91 -2.56
CA MET A 8 1.79 -12.38 -1.43
C MET A 8 1.08 -11.21 -0.75
N PHE A 9 -0.24 -11.34 -0.57
CA PHE A 9 -1.02 -10.36 0.18
C PHE A 9 -0.76 -10.52 1.68
N VAL A 10 -0.60 -9.40 2.38
CA VAL A 10 -0.42 -9.35 3.82
C VAL A 10 -1.37 -8.31 4.39
N PRO A 11 -2.30 -8.69 5.29
CA PRO A 11 -3.23 -7.70 5.87
C PRO A 11 -2.49 -6.63 6.66
N GLY A 12 -2.81 -5.36 6.39
CA GLY A 12 -2.22 -4.25 7.13
C GLY A 12 -2.61 -4.25 8.61
N SER A 13 -3.71 -4.91 8.96
CA SER A 13 -4.18 -5.01 10.35
C SER A 13 -3.38 -6.01 11.19
N ARG A 14 -2.43 -6.72 10.60
CA ARG A 14 -1.65 -7.74 11.29
C ARG A 14 -0.16 -7.36 11.29
N PRO A 15 0.29 -6.53 12.25
CA PRO A 15 1.68 -6.05 12.23
C PRO A 15 2.71 -7.17 12.31
N GLU A 16 2.41 -8.26 13.00
CA GLU A 16 3.31 -9.41 13.08
C GLU A 16 3.50 -10.07 11.72
N LEU A 17 2.48 -10.06 10.86
CA LEU A 17 2.58 -10.62 9.52
C LEU A 17 3.33 -9.69 8.56
N LEU A 18 3.18 -8.37 8.74
CA LEU A 18 3.92 -7.41 7.93
C LEU A 18 5.44 -7.59 8.11
N ALA A 19 5.86 -7.87 9.32
CA ALA A 19 7.27 -8.12 9.60
C ALA A 19 7.71 -9.51 9.12
N LYS A 20 6.93 -10.53 9.45
CA LYS A 20 7.29 -11.91 9.15
C LYS A 20 7.34 -12.22 7.66
N ALA A 21 6.41 -11.65 6.90
CA ALA A 21 6.33 -11.88 5.46
C ALA A 21 7.59 -11.42 4.72
N GLN A 22 8.27 -10.40 5.24
CA GLN A 22 9.50 -9.91 4.62
C GLN A 22 10.65 -10.90 4.69
N LEU A 23 10.55 -11.90 5.58
CA LEU A 23 11.57 -12.93 5.74
C LEU A 23 11.24 -14.20 4.96
N GLY A 24 10.08 -14.26 4.34
CA GLY A 24 9.65 -15.43 3.58
C GLY A 24 10.19 -15.44 2.16
N SER A 25 9.66 -16.35 1.34
CA SER A 25 10.19 -16.62 -0.01
C SER A 25 9.44 -15.92 -1.15
N ALA A 26 8.37 -15.18 -0.87
CA ALA A 26 7.69 -14.43 -1.93
C ALA A 26 8.62 -13.36 -2.52
N ASP A 27 8.52 -13.15 -3.83
CA ASP A 27 9.38 -12.17 -4.52
C ASP A 27 9.00 -10.74 -4.13
N ALA A 28 7.72 -10.48 -3.92
CA ALA A 28 7.23 -9.17 -3.49
C ALA A 28 5.99 -9.35 -2.62
N LEU A 29 5.65 -8.32 -1.88
CA LEU A 29 4.49 -8.34 -0.98
C LEU A 29 3.48 -7.29 -1.40
N ILE A 30 2.22 -7.55 -1.10
CA ILE A 30 1.15 -6.56 -1.25
C ILE A 30 0.61 -6.31 0.14
N PHE A 31 0.90 -5.15 0.70
CA PHE A 31 0.33 -4.74 1.98
C PHE A 31 -1.10 -4.27 1.72
N ASP A 32 -2.05 -4.89 2.36
CA ASP A 32 -3.46 -4.66 2.06
C ASP A 32 -4.14 -3.73 3.05
N LEU A 33 -4.87 -2.76 2.51
CA LEU A 33 -5.72 -1.86 3.29
C LEU A 33 -7.19 -2.04 2.93
N GLU A 34 -7.49 -2.94 2.00
CA GLU A 34 -8.84 -3.08 1.44
C GLU A 34 -9.56 -4.31 1.97
N ASP A 35 -9.70 -5.37 1.18
CA ASP A 35 -10.60 -6.49 1.51
C ASP A 35 -10.23 -7.28 2.76
N SER A 36 -8.97 -7.48 3.03
CA SER A 36 -8.55 -8.27 4.20
C SER A 36 -8.59 -7.47 5.51
N VAL A 37 -8.93 -6.19 5.44
CA VAL A 37 -8.97 -5.31 6.61
C VAL A 37 -10.40 -4.85 6.85
N PRO A 38 -11.02 -5.24 7.98
CA PRO A 38 -12.37 -4.76 8.32
C PRO A 38 -12.40 -3.24 8.47
N LEU A 39 -13.56 -2.66 8.23
CA LEU A 39 -13.73 -1.21 8.27
C LEU A 39 -13.21 -0.59 9.56
N GLN A 40 -13.53 -1.21 10.71
CA GLN A 40 -13.11 -0.71 12.01
C GLN A 40 -11.62 -0.82 12.27
N SER A 41 -10.90 -1.57 11.44
CA SER A 41 -9.45 -1.77 11.59
C SER A 41 -8.63 -0.99 10.56
N LYS A 42 -9.27 -0.23 9.68
CA LYS A 42 -8.55 0.44 8.59
C LYS A 42 -7.57 1.51 9.08
N ALA A 43 -7.95 2.29 10.07
CA ALA A 43 -7.05 3.31 10.62
C ALA A 43 -5.82 2.68 11.28
N GLU A 44 -6.01 1.59 12.01
CA GLU A 44 -4.91 0.85 12.61
C GLU A 44 -4.00 0.24 11.56
N ALA A 45 -4.60 -0.32 10.50
CA ALA A 45 -3.84 -0.90 9.40
C ALA A 45 -2.94 0.15 8.72
N ARG A 46 -3.47 1.35 8.50
CA ARG A 46 -2.67 2.45 7.95
C ARG A 46 -1.49 2.80 8.85
N ALA A 47 -1.73 2.87 10.15
CA ALA A 47 -0.66 3.18 11.11
C ALA A 47 0.41 2.08 11.12
N ASN A 48 -0.01 0.82 11.05
CA ASN A 48 0.92 -0.31 11.02
C ASN A 48 1.81 -0.26 9.77
N ILE A 49 1.22 -0.01 8.60
CA ILE A 49 1.98 0.07 7.35
C ILE A 49 2.93 1.26 7.39
N GLN A 50 2.47 2.41 7.86
CA GLN A 50 3.31 3.59 7.98
C GLN A 50 4.55 3.30 8.82
N ARG A 51 4.38 2.59 9.94
CA ARG A 51 5.49 2.23 10.82
C ARG A 51 6.49 1.33 10.11
N VAL A 52 6.00 0.34 9.36
CA VAL A 52 6.88 -0.57 8.62
C VAL A 52 7.66 0.18 7.54
N LEU A 53 7.01 1.11 6.85
CA LEU A 53 7.71 1.94 5.86
C LEU A 53 8.81 2.79 6.50
N GLN A 54 8.57 3.32 7.68
CA GLN A 54 9.56 4.11 8.42
C GLN A 54 10.72 3.26 8.93
N ASP A 55 10.43 2.02 9.32
CA ASP A 55 11.46 1.10 9.83
C ASP A 55 12.32 0.51 8.72
N GLY A 56 11.86 0.59 7.48
CA GLY A 56 12.58 0.06 6.32
C GLY A 56 12.03 -1.27 5.84
N LEU A 57 12.17 -1.49 4.53
CA LEU A 57 11.66 -2.69 3.87
C LEU A 57 12.81 -3.58 3.41
N LYS A 58 12.59 -4.89 3.46
CA LYS A 58 13.56 -5.90 3.02
C LYS A 58 13.20 -6.49 1.66
N LYS A 59 11.98 -6.21 1.17
CA LYS A 59 11.47 -6.73 -0.11
C LYS A 59 10.70 -5.65 -0.85
N PRO A 60 10.56 -5.79 -2.18
CA PRO A 60 9.66 -4.93 -2.93
C PRO A 60 8.22 -5.07 -2.42
N VAL A 61 7.54 -3.94 -2.27
CA VAL A 61 6.19 -3.90 -1.72
C VAL A 61 5.29 -3.05 -2.59
N PHE A 62 4.08 -3.55 -2.83
CA PHE A 62 2.95 -2.78 -3.36
C PHE A 62 1.98 -2.55 -2.22
N ILE A 63 1.18 -1.51 -2.30
CA ILE A 63 0.14 -1.25 -1.29
C ILE A 63 -1.20 -1.23 -2.01
N ARG A 64 -2.12 -2.12 -1.61
CA ARG A 64 -3.48 -2.09 -2.15
C ARG A 64 -4.30 -1.15 -1.31
N VAL A 65 -4.71 -0.04 -1.92
CA VAL A 65 -5.49 1.00 -1.27
C VAL A 65 -6.98 0.70 -1.37
N ASN A 66 -7.79 1.42 -0.61
CA ASN A 66 -9.23 1.35 -0.78
C ASN A 66 -9.63 2.07 -2.06
N HIS A 67 -10.79 1.70 -2.62
CA HIS A 67 -11.26 2.29 -3.87
C HIS A 67 -11.46 3.81 -3.71
N PRO A 68 -11.17 4.62 -4.74
CA PRO A 68 -11.34 6.08 -4.66
C PRO A 68 -12.73 6.52 -4.20
N ARG A 69 -13.77 5.74 -4.50
CA ARG A 69 -15.13 6.06 -4.08
C ARG A 69 -15.48 5.59 -2.67
N ALA A 70 -14.57 4.89 -2.00
CA ALA A 70 -14.84 4.27 -0.69
C ALA A 70 -14.57 5.20 0.49
N GLY A 71 -14.09 6.41 0.28
CA GLY A 71 -13.86 7.36 1.36
C GLY A 71 -12.54 7.20 2.11
N ASP A 72 -11.96 6.01 2.16
CA ASP A 72 -10.70 5.75 2.85
C ASP A 72 -9.47 5.93 1.96
N CYS A 73 -9.65 6.05 0.65
CA CYS A 73 -8.55 6.04 -0.29
C CYS A 73 -7.56 7.20 -0.06
N GLN A 74 -8.06 8.41 0.15
CA GLN A 74 -7.16 9.54 0.38
C GLN A 74 -6.37 9.39 1.68
N ALA A 75 -6.99 8.85 2.72
CA ALA A 75 -6.28 8.56 3.96
C ALA A 75 -5.19 7.51 3.73
N ASP A 76 -5.45 6.51 2.88
CA ASP A 76 -4.46 5.51 2.52
C ASP A 76 -3.27 6.16 1.80
N LEU A 77 -3.54 7.06 0.86
CA LEU A 77 -2.48 7.75 0.12
C LEU A 77 -1.68 8.70 1.01
N ASN A 78 -2.29 9.23 2.06
CA ASN A 78 -1.61 10.14 2.97
C ASN A 78 -0.45 9.47 3.71
N ILE A 79 -0.50 8.15 3.93
CA ILE A 79 0.64 7.47 4.55
C ILE A 79 1.85 7.46 3.62
N LEU A 80 1.61 7.40 2.31
CA LEU A 80 2.70 7.52 1.33
C LEU A 80 3.25 8.94 1.31
N ALA A 81 2.35 9.93 1.33
CA ALA A 81 2.75 11.34 1.35
C ALA A 81 3.62 11.65 2.58
N SER A 82 3.25 11.11 3.74
CA SER A 82 3.98 11.36 4.97
C SER A 82 5.36 10.70 4.99
N ALA A 83 5.57 9.70 4.13
CA ALA A 83 6.85 9.01 4.04
C ALA A 83 7.80 9.67 3.03
N LEU A 84 7.30 10.58 2.18
CA LEU A 84 8.16 11.33 1.25
C LEU A 84 8.95 12.39 2.00
N PRO A 85 10.18 12.70 1.61
CA PRO A 85 10.97 12.11 0.52
C PRO A 85 11.74 10.85 0.88
N THR A 86 11.52 10.30 2.07
CA THR A 86 12.24 9.14 2.55
C THR A 86 11.57 7.82 2.20
N LEU A 87 10.55 7.86 1.33
CA LEU A 87 9.83 6.66 0.91
C LEU A 87 10.83 5.63 0.37
N PRO A 88 10.83 4.42 0.92
CA PRO A 88 11.81 3.42 0.50
C PRO A 88 11.68 3.11 -0.99
N ALA A 89 12.85 2.95 -1.66
CA ALA A 89 12.87 2.56 -3.07
C ALA A 89 12.19 1.21 -3.32
N MET A 90 12.00 0.42 -2.28
CA MET A 90 11.30 -0.86 -2.36
C MET A 90 9.78 -0.72 -2.53
N VAL A 91 9.20 0.46 -2.29
CA VAL A 91 7.79 0.68 -2.57
C VAL A 91 7.62 0.88 -4.07
N GLN A 92 6.98 -0.09 -4.73
CA GLN A 92 6.87 -0.14 -6.18
C GLN A 92 5.67 0.63 -6.71
N GLY A 93 4.60 0.73 -5.92
CA GLY A 93 3.39 1.42 -6.36
C GLY A 93 2.18 1.03 -5.53
N VAL A 94 1.03 1.49 -5.98
CA VAL A 94 -0.26 1.16 -5.36
C VAL A 94 -1.07 0.28 -6.29
N ILE A 95 -1.94 -0.53 -5.70
CA ILE A 95 -2.87 -1.40 -6.43
C ILE A 95 -4.27 -0.86 -6.22
N LEU A 96 -4.95 -0.58 -7.33
CA LEU A 96 -6.34 -0.14 -7.33
C LEU A 96 -7.25 -1.36 -7.32
N PRO A 97 -8.09 -1.52 -6.27
CA PRO A 97 -9.01 -2.65 -6.22
C PRO A 97 -10.25 -2.36 -7.07
N LYS A 98 -10.83 -3.42 -7.63
CA LYS A 98 -12.17 -3.37 -8.22
C LYS A 98 -12.36 -2.22 -9.22
N ALA A 99 -11.37 -1.98 -10.08
CA ALA A 99 -11.49 -0.94 -11.11
C ALA A 99 -12.59 -1.32 -12.10
N GLU A 100 -13.54 -0.42 -12.31
CA GLU A 100 -14.67 -0.65 -13.21
C GLU A 100 -14.62 0.21 -14.47
N ASN A 101 -13.90 1.33 -14.40
CA ASN A 101 -13.83 2.27 -15.53
C ASN A 101 -12.56 3.11 -15.45
N THR A 102 -12.30 3.87 -16.51
CA THR A 102 -11.10 4.70 -16.56
C THR A 102 -11.12 5.85 -15.55
N ALA A 103 -12.31 6.31 -15.14
CA ALA A 103 -12.41 7.39 -14.16
C ALA A 103 -11.80 6.99 -12.80
N ASP A 104 -11.91 5.71 -12.43
CA ASP A 104 -11.31 5.21 -11.19
C ASP A 104 -9.79 5.35 -11.23
N ILE A 105 -9.18 4.99 -12.36
CA ILE A 105 -7.73 5.07 -12.55
C ILE A 105 -7.28 6.52 -12.60
N GLU A 106 -8.02 7.36 -13.33
CA GLU A 106 -7.70 8.78 -13.47
C GLU A 106 -7.73 9.51 -12.13
N GLN A 107 -8.72 9.18 -11.28
CA GLN A 107 -8.82 9.78 -9.96
C GLN A 107 -7.62 9.41 -9.08
N LEU A 108 -7.25 8.14 -9.09
CA LEU A 108 -6.11 7.67 -8.31
C LEU A 108 -4.81 8.31 -8.84
N ASP A 109 -4.65 8.36 -10.15
CA ASP A 109 -3.48 8.98 -10.78
C ASP A 109 -3.36 10.45 -10.40
N GLN A 110 -4.47 11.18 -10.41
CA GLN A 110 -4.49 12.58 -10.02
C GLN A 110 -4.02 12.78 -8.58
N TRP A 111 -4.55 11.98 -7.65
CA TRP A 111 -4.17 12.09 -6.25
C TRP A 111 -2.69 11.73 -6.03
N LEU A 112 -2.18 10.70 -6.73
CA LEU A 112 -0.77 10.35 -6.63
C LEU A 112 0.12 11.47 -7.18
N THR A 113 -0.28 12.09 -8.29
CA THR A 113 0.46 13.21 -8.87
C THR A 113 0.54 14.37 -7.88
N GLU A 114 -0.56 14.69 -7.20
CA GLU A 114 -0.58 15.74 -6.19
C GLU A 114 0.39 15.46 -5.05
N ILE A 115 0.51 14.20 -4.64
CA ILE A 115 1.46 13.80 -3.60
C ILE A 115 2.90 13.98 -4.08
N GLU A 116 3.18 13.58 -5.31
CA GLU A 116 4.54 13.59 -5.86
C GLU A 116 5.11 14.99 -6.06
N VAL A 117 4.26 15.99 -6.28
CA VAL A 117 4.72 17.36 -6.51
C VAL A 117 4.84 18.19 -5.24
N LYS A 118 4.50 17.64 -4.10
CA LYS A 118 4.66 18.33 -2.81
C LYS A 118 6.06 18.04 -2.23
#